data_42cbfce774a8eeaeace867b2e6c58550
#
_entry.id   42cbfce774a8eeaeace867b2e6c58550
#
_cell.length_a   1.000
_cell.length_b   1.000
_cell.length_c   1.000
_cell.angle_alpha   90.00
_cell.angle_beta   90.00
_cell.angle_gamma   90.00
#
_symmetry.space_group_name_H-M   'P 1'
#
loop_
_entity.id
_entity.type
_entity.pdbx_description
1 polymer ?
#
loop_
_entity_poly.entity_id
_entity_poly.type
_entity_poly.pdbx_seq_one_letter_code
_entity_poly.pdbx_strand_id
1 'polypeptide(L)'
;MSDPDVAVTASDVLAAQARLRPHLAATPVHHAERFGCWLKLENLQRTGSYKVRGALNALLAARERGDTRPVIADTAGNHAQGLAWAGYRLRMPVI
;
A
#
# COMPACT_ATOMS: atom_id res chain seq x y z
N MET A 1 1.06 18.59 -3.12
CA MET A 1 0.09 18.79 -2.04
C MET A 1 -1.27 18.31 -2.53
N SER A 2 -1.96 17.48 -1.78
CA SER A 2 -3.31 17.05 -2.17
C SER A 2 -4.31 18.18 -1.91
N ASP A 3 -5.27 18.33 -2.83
CA ASP A 3 -6.38 19.25 -2.65
C ASP A 3 -7.25 18.76 -1.50
N PRO A 4 -7.49 19.56 -0.45
CA PRO A 4 -8.31 19.15 0.70
C PRO A 4 -9.77 18.87 0.32
N ASP A 5 -10.22 19.37 -0.85
CA ASP A 5 -11.57 19.13 -1.33
C ASP A 5 -11.70 17.84 -2.15
N VAL A 6 -10.58 17.15 -2.41
CA VAL A 6 -10.59 15.86 -3.11
C VAL A 6 -10.82 14.72 -2.12
N ALA A 7 -12.00 14.14 -2.19
CA ALA A 7 -12.35 12.98 -1.37
C ALA A 7 -11.98 11.68 -2.08
N VAL A 8 -11.51 10.69 -1.32
CA VAL A 8 -11.32 9.33 -1.81
C VAL A 8 -12.71 8.68 -2.00
N THR A 9 -12.92 8.11 -3.17
CA THR A 9 -14.18 7.45 -3.51
C THR A 9 -14.06 5.93 -3.47
N ALA A 10 -15.20 5.24 -3.46
CA ALA A 10 -15.22 3.78 -3.59
C ALA A 10 -14.55 3.33 -4.92
N SER A 11 -14.73 4.11 -5.98
CA SER A 11 -14.07 3.86 -7.26
C SER A 11 -12.55 3.88 -7.14
N ASP A 12 -12.00 4.82 -6.37
CA ASP A 12 -10.55 4.91 -6.12
C ASP A 12 -10.04 3.67 -5.38
N VAL A 13 -10.80 3.19 -4.39
CA VAL A 13 -10.45 1.98 -3.64
C VAL A 13 -10.46 0.74 -4.54
N LEU A 14 -11.46 0.61 -5.40
CA LEU A 14 -11.53 -0.50 -6.35
C LEU A 14 -10.39 -0.47 -7.37
N ALA A 15 -10.02 0.72 -7.84
CA ALA A 15 -8.88 0.89 -8.74
C ALA A 15 -7.57 0.47 -8.05
N ALA A 16 -7.38 0.87 -6.79
CA ALA A 16 -6.24 0.45 -5.99
C ALA A 16 -6.20 -1.08 -5.81
N GLN A 17 -7.34 -1.69 -5.50
CA GLN A 17 -7.45 -3.14 -5.39
C GLN A 17 -7.00 -3.85 -6.67
N ALA A 18 -7.44 -3.37 -7.81
CA ALA A 18 -7.05 -3.93 -9.11
C ALA A 18 -5.53 -3.82 -9.35
N ARG A 19 -4.92 -2.69 -8.99
CA ARG A 19 -3.46 -2.52 -9.10
C ARG A 19 -2.71 -3.48 -8.20
N LEU A 20 -3.17 -3.66 -6.96
CA LEU A 20 -2.47 -4.44 -5.94
C LEU A 20 -2.60 -5.95 -6.13
N ARG A 21 -3.70 -6.41 -6.71
CA ARG A 21 -4.03 -7.84 -6.80
C ARG A 21 -2.91 -8.71 -7.40
N PRO A 22 -2.20 -8.31 -8.48
CA PRO A 22 -1.11 -9.11 -9.03
C PRO A 22 0.12 -9.20 -8.12
N HIS A 23 0.23 -8.35 -7.11
CA HIS A 23 1.45 -8.20 -6.30
C HIS A 23 1.29 -8.67 -4.86
N LEU A 24 0.11 -8.56 -4.29
CA LEU A 24 -0.15 -8.85 -2.89
C LEU A 24 -1.30 -9.85 -2.75
N ALA A 25 -1.07 -10.86 -1.91
CA ALA A 25 -2.12 -11.78 -1.53
C ALA A 25 -3.05 -11.16 -0.49
N ALA A 26 -4.29 -11.62 -0.45
CA ALA A 26 -5.22 -11.26 0.61
C ALA A 26 -4.73 -11.83 1.95
N THR A 27 -4.84 -11.05 3.01
CA THR A 27 -4.53 -11.52 4.36
C THR A 27 -5.74 -12.18 5.00
N PRO A 28 -5.54 -13.12 5.94
CA PRO A 28 -6.64 -13.78 6.64
C PRO A 28 -7.48 -12.80 7.46
N VAL A 29 -8.73 -13.17 7.66
CA VAL A 29 -9.64 -12.48 8.58
C VAL A 29 -9.93 -13.45 9.73
N HIS A 30 -9.76 -12.97 10.96
CA HIS A 30 -9.93 -13.75 12.18
C HIS A 30 -11.03 -13.16 13.05
N HIS A 31 -11.93 -14.01 13.53
CA HIS A 31 -12.95 -13.58 14.49
C HIS A 31 -12.37 -13.61 15.90
N ALA A 32 -12.20 -12.43 16.47
CA ALA A 32 -11.69 -12.28 17.84
C ALA A 32 -12.88 -12.25 18.80
N GLU A 33 -13.36 -13.41 19.21
CA GLU A 33 -14.55 -13.56 20.06
C GLU A 33 -14.45 -12.74 21.33
N ARG A 34 -13.29 -12.75 21.97
CA ARG A 34 -13.04 -12.02 23.23
C ARG A 34 -13.34 -10.53 23.11
N PHE A 35 -13.14 -9.95 21.93
CA PHE A 35 -13.32 -8.52 21.67
C PHE A 35 -14.57 -8.21 20.85
N GLY A 36 -15.31 -9.23 20.42
CA GLY A 36 -16.52 -9.05 19.61
C GLY A 36 -16.27 -8.41 18.26
N CYS A 37 -15.12 -8.64 17.65
CA CYS A 37 -14.77 -8.02 16.38
C CYS A 37 -14.04 -8.99 15.44
N TRP A 38 -13.95 -8.60 14.18
CA TRP A 38 -13.14 -9.28 13.19
C TRP A 38 -11.82 -8.55 12.99
N LEU A 39 -10.74 -9.29 12.88
CA LEU A 39 -9.40 -8.76 12.66
C LEU A 39 -8.92 -9.15 11.27
N LYS A 40 -8.58 -8.17 10.46
CA LYS A 40 -7.85 -8.42 9.22
C LYS A 40 -6.36 -8.42 9.54
N LEU A 41 -5.72 -9.58 9.37
CA LEU A 41 -4.37 -9.82 9.89
C LEU A 41 -3.30 -9.26 8.96
N GLU A 42 -3.19 -7.94 8.87
CA GLU A 42 -2.18 -7.26 8.04
C GLU A 42 -0.75 -7.38 8.60
N ASN A 43 -0.58 -7.88 9.80
CA ASN A 43 0.73 -8.30 10.30
C ASN A 43 1.30 -9.50 9.53
N LEU A 44 0.46 -10.22 8.78
CA LEU A 44 0.88 -11.31 7.90
C LEU A 44 1.10 -10.87 6.45
N GLN A 45 0.92 -9.57 6.16
CA GLN A 45 1.19 -9.02 4.85
C GLN A 45 2.71 -8.89 4.62
N ARG A 46 3.10 -8.71 3.35
CA ARG A 46 4.49 -8.37 3.01
C ARG A 46 4.94 -7.20 3.87
N THR A 47 6.16 -7.25 4.37
CA THR A 47 6.77 -6.30 5.30
C THR A 47 6.13 -6.26 6.70
N GLY A 48 5.13 -7.08 6.98
CA GLY A 48 4.55 -7.23 8.31
C GLY A 48 3.58 -6.14 8.74
N SER A 49 3.13 -5.29 7.82
CA SER A 49 2.13 -4.26 8.13
C SER A 49 1.30 -3.91 6.90
N TYR A 50 0.22 -3.14 7.11
CA TYR A 50 -0.66 -2.68 6.02
C TYR A 50 0.00 -1.61 5.12
N LYS A 51 1.09 -0.99 5.55
CA LYS A 51 1.71 0.14 4.84
C LYS A 51 2.16 -0.19 3.43
N VAL A 52 2.51 -1.44 3.17
CA VAL A 52 2.92 -1.87 1.83
C VAL A 52 1.81 -1.67 0.79
N ARG A 53 0.54 -1.73 1.18
CA ARG A 53 -0.59 -1.51 0.27
C ARG A 53 -0.57 -0.12 -0.32
N GLY A 54 -0.52 0.91 0.52
CA GLY A 54 -0.49 2.30 0.08
C GLY A 54 0.80 2.63 -0.67
N ALA A 55 1.94 2.14 -0.20
CA ALA A 55 3.22 2.35 -0.84
C ALA A 55 3.23 1.78 -2.26
N LEU A 56 2.84 0.52 -2.41
CA LEU A 56 2.81 -0.14 -3.71
C LEU A 56 1.80 0.52 -4.65
N ASN A 57 0.60 0.85 -4.14
CA ASN A 57 -0.42 1.52 -4.96
C ASN A 57 0.07 2.88 -5.47
N ALA A 58 0.75 3.66 -4.63
CA ALA A 58 1.28 4.97 -5.02
C ALA A 58 2.32 4.83 -6.14
N LEU A 59 3.23 3.86 -6.03
CA LEU A 59 4.24 3.63 -7.06
C LEU A 59 3.63 3.11 -8.37
N LEU A 60 2.66 2.20 -8.28
CA LEU A 60 1.95 1.69 -9.46
C LEU A 60 1.17 2.81 -10.17
N ALA A 61 0.48 3.65 -9.41
CA ALA A 61 -0.25 4.79 -9.97
C ALA A 61 0.71 5.79 -10.63
N ALA A 62 1.87 6.06 -10.02
CA ALA A 62 2.90 6.91 -10.61
C ALA A 62 3.39 6.34 -11.94
N ARG A 63 3.65 5.03 -11.98
CA ARG A 63 4.08 4.36 -13.20
C ARG A 63 3.04 4.45 -14.32
N GLU A 64 1.75 4.30 -13.97
CA GLU A 64 0.66 4.47 -14.94
C GLU A 64 0.62 5.87 -15.54
N ARG A 65 0.99 6.90 -14.76
CA ARG A 65 1.08 8.29 -15.24
C ARG A 65 2.36 8.57 -16.04
N GLY A 66 3.26 7.59 -16.15
CA GLY A 66 4.56 7.80 -16.78
C GLY A 66 5.54 8.59 -15.92
N ASP A 67 5.29 8.69 -14.61
CA ASP A 67 6.18 9.36 -13.68
C ASP A 67 7.33 8.42 -13.31
N THR A 68 8.55 8.74 -13.75
CA THR A 68 9.74 7.91 -13.54
C THR A 68 10.70 8.52 -12.52
N ARG A 69 10.30 9.58 -11.83
CA ARG A 69 11.15 10.22 -10.84
C ARG A 69 11.40 9.30 -9.65
N PRO A 70 12.60 9.36 -9.04
CA PRO A 70 12.85 8.64 -7.80
C PRO A 70 11.87 9.07 -6.70
N VAL A 71 11.49 8.13 -5.85
CA VAL A 71 10.64 8.40 -4.69
C VAL A 71 11.51 8.65 -3.48
N ILE A 72 11.20 9.73 -2.76
CA ILE A 72 11.92 10.11 -1.54
C ILE A 72 10.92 10.06 -0.39
N ALA A 73 11.34 9.47 0.73
CA ALA A 73 10.55 9.46 1.95
C ALA A 73 11.43 9.66 3.17
N ASP A 74 10.95 10.44 4.12
CA ASP A 74 11.56 10.61 5.43
C ASP A 74 10.79 9.78 6.44
N THR A 75 11.24 8.54 6.63
CA THR A 75 10.59 7.59 7.53
C THR A 75 11.58 6.51 7.96
N ALA A 76 11.40 5.96 9.15
CA ALA A 76 12.25 4.89 9.67
C ALA A 76 11.46 3.62 10.03
N GLY A 77 10.14 3.62 9.85
CA GLY A 77 9.25 2.54 10.31
C GLY A 77 8.61 1.74 9.18
N ASN A 78 7.37 1.36 9.39
CA ASN A 78 6.63 0.49 8.49
C ASN A 78 6.43 1.09 7.10
N HIS A 79 6.28 2.40 7.01
CA HIS A 79 6.17 3.07 5.71
C HIS A 79 7.47 2.95 4.90
N ALA A 80 8.62 3.10 5.54
CA ALA A 80 9.92 2.92 4.91
C ALA A 80 10.06 1.50 4.34
N GLN A 81 9.70 0.50 5.13
CA GLN A 81 9.73 -0.90 4.70
C GLN A 81 8.79 -1.16 3.53
N GLY A 82 7.59 -0.61 3.58
CA GLY A 82 6.62 -0.73 2.49
C GLY A 82 7.12 -0.12 1.19
N LEU A 83 7.67 1.10 1.25
CA LEU A 83 8.24 1.77 0.09
C LEU A 83 9.46 1.04 -0.46
N ALA A 84 10.36 0.58 0.41
CA ALA A 84 11.55 -0.16 -0.01
C ALA A 84 11.17 -1.45 -0.75
N TRP A 85 10.22 -2.20 -0.21
CA TRP A 85 9.75 -3.42 -0.87
C TRP A 85 9.06 -3.12 -2.20
N ALA A 86 8.19 -2.13 -2.24
CA ALA A 86 7.47 -1.74 -3.46
C ALA A 86 8.44 -1.25 -4.54
N GLY A 87 9.41 -0.43 -4.17
CA GLY A 87 10.44 0.04 -5.10
C GLY A 87 11.29 -1.10 -5.66
N TYR A 88 11.67 -2.04 -4.80
CA TYR A 88 12.39 -3.25 -5.22
C TYR A 88 11.55 -4.07 -6.19
N ARG A 89 10.29 -4.32 -5.84
CA ARG A 89 9.36 -5.12 -6.66
C ARG A 89 9.16 -4.52 -8.05
N LEU A 90 9.04 -3.20 -8.13
CA LEU A 90 8.74 -2.48 -9.37
C LEU A 90 9.99 -1.95 -10.08
N ARG A 91 11.17 -2.15 -9.51
CA ARG A 91 12.44 -1.59 -10.01
C ARG A 91 12.37 -0.05 -10.13
N MET A 92 11.77 0.58 -9.15
CA MET A 92 11.67 2.04 -9.05
C MET A 92 12.58 2.52 -7.92
N PRO A 93 13.44 3.51 -8.17
CA PRO A 93 14.35 4.02 -7.14
C PRO A 93 13.59 4.64 -5.98
N VAL A 94 13.94 4.25 -4.74
CA VAL A 94 13.42 4.82 -3.50
C VAL A 94 14.64 5.25 -2.67
N ILE A 95 14.57 6.49 -2.19
CA ILE A 95 15.65 7.11 -1.40
C ILE A 95 15.18 7.35 0.03
#